data_e018f6b41f9662fd5c41b75f46ab81a3
#
_entry.id   e018f6b41f9662fd5c41b75f46ab81a3
#
_cell.length_a   1.000
_cell.length_b   1.000
_cell.length_c   1.000
_cell.angle_alpha   90.00
_cell.angle_beta   90.00
_cell.angle_gamma   90.00
#
_symmetry.space_group_name_H-M   'P 1'
#
loop_
_entity.id
_entity.type
_entity.pdbx_description
1 polymer ?
#
loop_
_entity_poly.entity_id
_entity_poly.type
_entity_poly.pdbx_seq_one_letter_code
_entity_poly.pdbx_strand_id
1 'polypeptide(L)'
;FTFSIHGARNYPFDKEQSDLDIELPDGCTDDAYLLQLAHGLDTAFDLARPDLVIYLAGADPYHDDRLGRLSLSFDGLAERDRHVFTRCRAESLPVAIAMAGGYARNIDDTVRIHATTIRMARHAWE
;
A
#
# COMPACT_ATOMS: atom_id res chain seq x y z
N PHE A 1 8.39 14.31 -1.30
CA PHE A 1 8.42 13.21 -2.27
C PHE A 1 7.16 12.38 -2.14
N THR A 2 6.54 12.06 -3.25
CA THR A 2 5.32 11.26 -3.35
C THR A 2 5.61 9.98 -4.13
N PHE A 3 5.18 8.85 -3.57
CA PHE A 3 5.23 7.54 -4.23
C PHE A 3 3.83 6.92 -4.26
N SER A 4 3.39 6.47 -5.41
CA SER A 4 2.12 5.80 -5.60
C SER A 4 2.31 4.46 -6.33
N ILE A 5 1.67 3.41 -5.82
CA ILE A 5 1.52 2.12 -6.50
C ILE A 5 0.03 1.80 -6.60
N HIS A 6 -0.48 1.68 -7.81
CA HIS A 6 -1.91 1.63 -8.05
C HIS A 6 -2.27 0.89 -9.35
N GLY A 7 -3.52 0.52 -9.50
CA GLY A 7 -4.03 -0.02 -10.76
C GLY A 7 -4.05 1.07 -11.84
N ALA A 8 -3.44 0.80 -12.99
CA ALA A 8 -3.35 1.76 -14.10
C ALA A 8 -4.71 2.33 -14.53
N ARG A 9 -5.76 1.52 -14.42
CA ARG A 9 -7.13 1.86 -14.83
C ARG A 9 -8.10 2.09 -13.67
N ASN A 10 -7.61 2.22 -12.44
CA ASN A 10 -8.43 2.63 -11.30
C ASN A 10 -8.93 4.07 -11.46
N TYR A 11 -10.08 4.36 -10.85
CA TYR A 11 -10.52 5.74 -10.66
C TYR A 11 -9.55 6.49 -9.69
N PRO A 12 -9.25 7.78 -9.91
CA PRO A 12 -9.64 8.63 -11.03
C PRO A 12 -8.92 8.24 -12.33
N PHE A 13 -9.60 8.40 -13.48
CA PHE A 13 -9.03 8.02 -14.77
C PHE A 13 -7.91 8.97 -15.20
N ASP A 14 -8.06 10.27 -14.89
CA ASP A 14 -7.00 11.26 -14.98
C ASP A 14 -6.32 11.31 -13.60
N LYS A 15 -5.13 10.74 -13.50
CA LYS A 15 -4.39 10.64 -12.24
C LYS A 15 -3.42 11.80 -12.08
N GLU A 16 -3.32 12.30 -10.85
CA GLU A 16 -2.21 13.18 -10.49
C GLU A 16 -0.88 12.43 -10.62
N GLN A 17 0.16 13.15 -11.01
CA GLN A 17 1.50 12.59 -11.14
C GLN A 17 2.27 12.73 -9.83
N SER A 18 2.76 11.61 -9.32
CA SER A 18 3.68 11.55 -8.20
C SER A 18 5.13 11.72 -8.67
N ASP A 19 6.07 11.87 -7.74
CA ASP A 19 7.50 11.81 -8.06
C ASP A 19 7.90 10.41 -8.54
N LEU A 20 7.19 9.37 -8.06
CA LEU A 20 7.32 7.99 -8.51
C LEU A 20 5.95 7.33 -8.57
N ASP A 21 5.53 6.90 -9.76
CA ASP A 21 4.31 6.14 -9.98
C ASP A 21 4.63 4.74 -10.50
N ILE A 22 4.01 3.73 -9.90
CA ILE A 22 4.02 2.35 -10.40
C ILE A 22 2.58 1.96 -10.75
N GLU A 23 2.31 1.92 -12.03
CA GLU A 23 1.02 1.52 -12.58
C GLU A 23 0.98 0.01 -12.82
N LEU A 24 0.00 -0.66 -12.21
CA LEU A 24 -0.15 -2.11 -12.29
C LEU A 24 -1.35 -2.49 -13.17
N PRO A 25 -1.27 -3.62 -13.89
CA PRO A 25 -2.38 -4.11 -14.70
C PRO A 25 -3.56 -4.56 -13.83
N ASP A 26 -4.76 -4.54 -14.42
CA ASP A 26 -5.95 -5.12 -13.79
C ASP A 26 -5.70 -6.58 -13.40
N GLY A 27 -6.18 -6.97 -12.22
CA GLY A 27 -6.01 -8.32 -11.71
C GLY A 27 -4.61 -8.66 -11.20
N CYS A 28 -3.71 -7.68 -11.06
CA CYS A 28 -2.39 -7.89 -10.46
C CYS A 28 -2.53 -8.53 -9.07
N THR A 29 -1.87 -9.66 -8.86
CA THR A 29 -1.93 -10.47 -7.64
C THR A 29 -0.77 -10.15 -6.70
N ASP A 30 -0.77 -10.80 -5.52
CA ASP A 30 0.16 -10.55 -4.42
C ASP A 30 1.62 -10.54 -4.86
N ASP A 31 2.10 -11.59 -5.49
CA ASP A 31 3.54 -11.74 -5.84
C ASP A 31 4.03 -10.62 -6.76
N ALA A 32 3.25 -10.32 -7.80
CA ALA A 32 3.61 -9.28 -8.75
C ALA A 32 3.56 -7.89 -8.10
N TYR A 33 2.54 -7.64 -7.28
CA TYR A 33 2.42 -6.40 -6.52
C TYR A 33 3.57 -6.20 -5.54
N LEU A 34 3.88 -7.22 -4.73
CA LEU A 34 4.91 -7.14 -3.68
C LEU A 34 6.31 -6.97 -4.27
N LEU A 35 6.58 -7.59 -5.42
CA LEU A 35 7.83 -7.37 -6.15
C LEU A 35 7.99 -5.91 -6.58
N GLN A 36 6.95 -5.33 -7.17
CA GLN A 36 6.97 -3.92 -7.61
C GLN A 36 7.02 -2.96 -6.43
N LEU A 37 6.32 -3.28 -5.34
CA LEU A 37 6.37 -2.50 -4.10
C LEU A 37 7.79 -2.46 -3.52
N ALA A 38 8.48 -3.60 -3.45
CA ALA A 38 9.83 -3.65 -2.93
C ALA A 38 10.78 -2.73 -3.72
N HIS A 39 10.75 -2.82 -5.05
CA HIS A 39 11.53 -1.93 -5.92
C HIS A 39 11.15 -0.46 -5.77
N GLY A 40 9.85 -0.18 -5.69
CA GLY A 40 9.34 1.18 -5.51
C GLY A 40 9.77 1.80 -4.18
N LEU A 41 9.71 1.03 -3.09
CA LEU A 41 10.18 1.47 -1.77
C LEU A 41 11.67 1.77 -1.79
N ASP A 42 12.50 0.90 -2.35
CA ASP A 42 13.93 1.13 -2.45
C ASP A 42 14.22 2.44 -3.20
N THR A 43 13.62 2.61 -4.37
CA THR A 43 13.76 3.82 -5.18
C THR A 43 13.28 5.07 -4.46
N ALA A 44 12.08 5.01 -3.85
CA ALA A 44 11.49 6.15 -3.15
C ALA A 44 12.34 6.60 -1.96
N PHE A 45 12.83 5.66 -1.15
CA PHE A 45 13.65 5.99 0.02
C PHE A 45 15.01 6.55 -0.38
N ASP A 46 15.65 5.99 -1.42
CA ASP A 46 16.93 6.47 -1.92
C ASP A 46 16.84 7.91 -2.47
N LEU A 47 15.76 8.22 -3.17
CA LEU A 47 15.54 9.55 -3.76
C LEU A 47 15.04 10.57 -2.74
N ALA A 48 14.07 10.20 -1.92
CA ALA A 48 13.43 11.09 -0.96
C ALA A 48 14.31 11.39 0.27
N ARG A 49 15.05 10.39 0.77
CA ARG A 49 15.77 10.45 2.06
C ARG A 49 14.89 11.06 3.16
N PRO A 50 13.75 10.43 3.47
CA PRO A 50 12.73 11.05 4.30
C PRO A 50 13.14 11.13 5.77
N ASP A 51 12.62 12.14 6.48
CA ASP A 51 12.65 12.23 7.94
C ASP A 51 11.36 11.70 8.58
N LEU A 52 10.30 11.57 7.80
CA LEU A 52 8.98 11.09 8.18
C LEU A 52 8.31 10.43 6.98
N VAL A 53 7.65 9.31 7.20
CA VAL A 53 6.82 8.65 6.21
C VAL A 53 5.34 8.82 6.55
N ILE A 54 4.54 9.26 5.60
CA ILE A 54 3.07 9.24 5.69
C ILE A 54 2.58 8.10 4.80
N TYR A 55 2.04 7.07 5.43
CA TYR A 55 1.58 5.87 4.74
C TYR A 55 0.06 5.85 4.59
N LEU A 56 -0.41 6.01 3.35
CA LEU A 56 -1.83 5.87 2.99
C LEU A 56 -2.13 4.39 2.74
N ALA A 57 -2.66 3.71 3.76
CA ALA A 57 -2.90 2.27 3.77
C ALA A 57 -4.29 1.92 3.24
N GLY A 58 -4.56 2.16 1.96
CA GLY A 58 -5.84 1.86 1.33
C GLY A 58 -6.15 0.35 1.30
N ALA A 59 -7.44 0.00 1.44
CA ALA A 59 -7.93 -1.37 1.34
C ALA A 59 -8.42 -1.75 -0.07
N ASP A 60 -8.50 -0.78 -0.98
CA ASP A 60 -8.99 -0.94 -2.35
C ASP A 60 -8.18 -1.88 -3.27
N PRO A 61 -6.89 -2.24 -2.99
CA PRO A 61 -6.22 -3.28 -3.76
C PRO A 61 -6.78 -4.70 -3.52
N TYR A 62 -7.67 -4.88 -2.54
CA TYR A 62 -8.30 -6.16 -2.22
C TYR A 62 -9.10 -6.73 -3.39
N HIS A 63 -8.99 -8.05 -3.62
CA HIS A 63 -9.57 -8.73 -4.78
C HIS A 63 -11.11 -8.61 -4.88
N ASP A 64 -11.82 -8.41 -3.78
CA ASP A 64 -13.27 -8.25 -3.74
C ASP A 64 -13.72 -6.79 -3.49
N ASP A 65 -12.86 -5.83 -3.81
CA ASP A 65 -13.22 -4.42 -3.84
C ASP A 65 -14.07 -4.13 -5.10
N ARG A 66 -15.10 -3.28 -4.96
CA ARG A 66 -16.02 -2.96 -6.07
C ARG A 66 -15.46 -1.94 -7.05
N LEU A 67 -14.50 -1.13 -6.63
CA LEU A 67 -13.92 -0.03 -7.40
C LEU A 67 -12.46 -0.27 -7.75
N GLY A 68 -11.74 -0.97 -6.89
CA GLY A 68 -10.36 -1.40 -7.13
C GLY A 68 -10.27 -2.40 -8.28
N ARG A 69 -9.13 -2.41 -8.96
CA ARG A 69 -8.88 -3.30 -10.10
C ARG A 69 -7.71 -4.25 -9.88
N LEU A 70 -7.07 -4.17 -8.72
CA LEU A 70 -6.05 -5.12 -8.29
C LEU A 70 -6.71 -6.34 -7.66
N SER A 71 -5.93 -7.38 -7.38
CA SER A 71 -6.46 -8.66 -6.89
C SER A 71 -5.63 -9.20 -5.73
N LEU A 72 -5.35 -8.36 -4.73
CA LEU A 72 -4.62 -8.77 -3.55
C LEU A 72 -5.51 -9.56 -2.58
N SER A 73 -4.89 -10.55 -1.93
CA SER A 73 -5.48 -11.26 -0.80
C SER A 73 -5.34 -10.47 0.51
N PHE A 74 -5.96 -10.96 1.59
CA PHE A 74 -5.71 -10.44 2.93
C PHE A 74 -4.24 -10.57 3.33
N ASP A 75 -3.61 -11.69 2.98
CA ASP A 75 -2.21 -11.94 3.29
C ASP A 75 -1.29 -11.03 2.46
N GLY A 76 -1.62 -10.82 1.17
CA GLY A 76 -0.91 -9.88 0.32
C GLY A 76 -0.95 -8.44 0.85
N LEU A 77 -2.11 -8.00 1.36
CA LEU A 77 -2.24 -6.68 1.99
C LEU A 77 -1.46 -6.58 3.31
N ALA A 78 -1.45 -7.64 4.11
CA ALA A 78 -0.64 -7.70 5.33
C ALA A 78 0.86 -7.66 5.00
N GLU A 79 1.31 -8.38 3.97
CA GLU A 79 2.70 -8.36 3.50
C GLU A 79 3.09 -6.99 2.93
N ARG A 80 2.19 -6.33 2.20
CA ARG A 80 2.38 -4.93 1.78
C ARG A 80 2.73 -4.04 2.98
N ASP A 81 1.90 -4.10 4.02
CA ASP A 81 2.08 -3.31 5.23
C ASP A 81 3.41 -3.67 5.93
N ARG A 82 3.73 -4.95 6.01
CA ARG A 82 4.99 -5.43 6.57
C ARG A 82 6.21 -4.88 5.82
N HIS A 83 6.18 -4.84 4.49
CA HIS A 83 7.26 -4.26 3.68
C HIS A 83 7.50 -2.79 4.02
N VAL A 84 6.43 -1.98 4.07
CA VAL A 84 6.51 -0.56 4.41
C VAL A 84 7.09 -0.36 5.81
N PHE A 85 6.54 -1.04 6.82
CA PHE A 85 6.96 -0.87 8.21
C PHE A 85 8.38 -1.38 8.47
N THR A 86 8.76 -2.52 7.86
CA THR A 86 10.11 -3.05 7.97
C THR A 86 11.13 -2.07 7.39
N ARG A 87 10.82 -1.46 6.23
CA ARG A 87 11.70 -0.46 5.61
C ARG A 87 11.84 0.77 6.50
N CYS A 88 10.75 1.32 7.01
CA CYS A 88 10.79 2.47 7.89
C CYS A 88 11.57 2.18 9.18
N ARG A 89 11.36 1.01 9.78
CA ARG A 89 12.08 0.61 10.98
C ARG A 89 13.59 0.45 10.74
N ALA A 90 13.98 -0.15 9.62
CA ALA A 90 15.39 -0.34 9.27
C ALA A 90 16.17 0.98 9.20
N GLU A 91 15.49 2.06 8.81
CA GLU A 91 16.05 3.41 8.74
C GLU A 91 15.71 4.28 9.96
N SER A 92 15.07 3.70 10.98
CA SER A 92 14.65 4.39 12.22
C SER A 92 13.71 5.59 11.95
N LEU A 93 12.87 5.49 10.94
CA LEU A 93 11.95 6.55 10.53
C LEU A 93 10.61 6.47 11.25
N PRO A 94 10.06 7.59 11.72
CA PRO A 94 8.69 7.65 12.19
C PRO A 94 7.71 7.48 11.02
N VAL A 95 6.57 6.84 11.30
CA VAL A 95 5.51 6.61 10.32
C VAL A 95 4.18 7.12 10.86
N ALA A 96 3.51 7.96 10.09
CA ALA A 96 2.10 8.30 10.29
C ALA A 96 1.26 7.44 9.35
N ILE A 97 0.28 6.71 9.89
CA ILE A 97 -0.61 5.87 9.11
C ILE A 97 -1.94 6.59 8.93
N ALA A 98 -2.39 6.67 7.70
CA ALA A 98 -3.72 7.15 7.37
C ALA A 98 -4.53 6.02 6.69
N MET A 99 -5.77 5.81 7.15
CA MET A 99 -6.73 5.00 6.41
C MET A 99 -7.07 5.71 5.11
N ALA A 100 -7.16 4.95 4.03
CA ALA A 100 -7.54 5.47 2.72
C ALA A 100 -8.72 4.64 2.18
N GLY A 101 -8.87 4.53 0.86
CA GLY A 101 -9.97 3.86 0.20
C GLY A 101 -10.21 2.41 0.63
N GLY A 102 -11.38 1.92 0.25
CA GLY A 102 -11.81 0.54 0.48
C GLY A 102 -13.32 0.41 0.37
N TYR A 103 -13.77 -0.30 -0.66
CA TYR A 103 -15.17 -0.53 -1.00
C TYR A 103 -15.44 -2.02 -1.24
N ALA A 104 -14.92 -2.86 -0.36
CA ALA A 104 -15.19 -4.30 -0.42
C ALA A 104 -16.69 -4.60 -0.43
N ARG A 105 -17.09 -5.67 -1.09
CA ARG A 105 -18.51 -6.10 -1.14
C ARG A 105 -19.05 -6.37 0.27
N ASN A 106 -18.21 -6.98 1.11
CA ASN A 106 -18.47 -7.10 2.53
C ASN A 106 -17.66 -6.03 3.29
N ILE A 107 -18.34 -5.14 4.01
CA ILE A 107 -17.70 -4.07 4.78
C ILE A 107 -16.75 -4.61 5.85
N ASP A 108 -17.05 -5.79 6.41
CA ASP A 108 -16.20 -6.42 7.43
C ASP A 108 -14.81 -6.75 6.88
N ASP A 109 -14.68 -7.00 5.58
CA ASP A 109 -13.39 -7.22 4.93
C ASP A 109 -12.55 -5.94 4.92
N THR A 110 -13.15 -4.80 4.60
CA THR A 110 -12.48 -3.48 4.69
C THR A 110 -12.03 -3.21 6.13
N VAL A 111 -12.89 -3.44 7.10
CA VAL A 111 -12.57 -3.28 8.53
C VAL A 111 -11.42 -4.22 8.94
N ARG A 112 -11.47 -5.48 8.51
CA ARG A 112 -10.41 -6.46 8.76
C ARG A 112 -9.06 -6.02 8.21
N ILE A 113 -9.04 -5.49 6.99
CA ILE A 113 -7.81 -5.00 6.34
C ILE A 113 -7.22 -3.84 7.14
N HIS A 114 -7.99 -2.80 7.44
CA HIS A 114 -7.48 -1.66 8.22
C HIS A 114 -7.05 -2.05 9.64
N ALA A 115 -7.79 -2.93 10.30
CA ALA A 115 -7.39 -3.46 11.61
C ALA A 115 -6.09 -4.26 11.53
N THR A 116 -5.84 -4.97 10.41
CA THR A 116 -4.60 -5.70 10.18
C THR A 116 -3.44 -4.74 9.99
N THR A 117 -3.61 -3.64 9.24
CA THR A 117 -2.58 -2.60 9.09
C THR A 117 -2.11 -2.08 10.46
N ILE A 118 -3.04 -1.79 11.37
CA ILE A 118 -2.68 -1.32 12.73
C ILE A 118 -1.95 -2.42 13.53
N ARG A 119 -2.38 -3.69 13.41
CA ARG A 119 -1.67 -4.81 14.06
C ARG A 119 -0.25 -4.98 13.51
N MET A 120 -0.06 -4.87 12.20
CA MET A 120 1.25 -4.94 11.56
C MET A 120 2.16 -3.81 12.03
N ALA A 121 1.64 -2.59 12.10
CA ALA A 121 2.37 -1.44 12.63
C ALA A 121 2.82 -1.71 14.08
N ARG A 122 1.89 -2.06 14.95
CA ARG A 122 2.20 -2.37 16.35
C ARG A 122 3.30 -3.43 16.47
N HIS A 123 3.19 -4.53 15.75
CA HIS A 123 4.18 -5.62 15.77
C HIS A 123 5.56 -5.18 15.25
N ALA A 124 5.62 -4.25 14.33
CA ALA A 124 6.89 -3.75 13.81
C ALA A 124 7.67 -2.91 14.85
N TRP A 125 7.00 -2.33 15.86
CA TRP A 125 7.64 -1.47 16.88
C TRP A 125 7.65 -2.08 18.31
N GLU A 126 7.08 -3.27 18.51
CA GLU A 126 7.28 -4.09 19.71
C GLU A 126 8.60 -4.88 19.65
#